data_90e42378b04a236c584ac2953d197745
#
_entry.id   90e42378b04a236c584ac2953d197745
#
_cell.length_a   1.000
_cell.length_b   1.000
_cell.length_c   1.000
_cell.angle_alpha   90.00
_cell.angle_beta   90.00
_cell.angle_gamma   90.00
#
_symmetry.space_group_name_H-M   'P 1'
#
loop_
_entity.id
_entity.type
_entity.pdbx_description
1 polymer ?
#
loop_
_entity_poly.entity_id
_entity_poly.type
_entity_poly.pdbx_seq_one_letter_code
_entity_poly.pdbx_strand_id
1 'polypeptide(L)'
;GKGIKGGRPSDKFDFASASYNWTKGLTTSYNYGGLENNYKQHIVTLLHSFALGESQSIKSDLRYARSLKDGNTNVDNTAVGARFTYNISGHGFGVAYQKMSGETGFPHLAGTDSFLVNYVMISPDFANPEERSWQARYDYDFAAVGLPGLSFMTRYVKGDHADAATIRSEGHEWERNTEVQYIIQSGALKNVGIRWRNAAYRTNITRDTDENRPIVSYTPPPW
;
A
#
# COMPACT_ATOMS: atom_id res chain seq x y z
N GLY A 1 -19.21 11.20 9.81
CA GLY A 1 -18.53 10.50 8.72
C GLY A 1 -19.49 9.99 7.65
N LYS A 2 -19.06 10.07 6.41
CA LYS A 2 -19.86 9.66 5.26
C LYS A 2 -19.33 8.34 4.70
N GLY A 3 -19.88 7.23 5.18
CA GLY A 3 -19.67 5.93 4.55
C GLY A 3 -20.27 5.87 3.13
N ILE A 4 -19.80 4.92 2.31
CA ILE A 4 -20.39 4.63 1.00
C ILE A 4 -21.82 4.09 1.20
N LYS A 5 -22.78 4.70 0.53
CA LYS A 5 -24.21 4.37 0.58
C LYS A 5 -24.73 4.06 -0.81
N GLY A 6 -25.88 3.38 -0.90
CA GLY A 6 -26.56 3.09 -2.17
C GLY A 6 -25.89 2.03 -3.05
N GLY A 7 -24.84 1.37 -2.56
CA GLY A 7 -24.20 0.27 -3.26
C GLY A 7 -25.13 -0.94 -3.43
N ARG A 8 -24.95 -1.68 -4.51
CA ARG A 8 -25.72 -2.89 -4.83
C ARG A 8 -24.77 -4.03 -5.13
N PRO A 9 -25.17 -5.29 -4.88
CA PRO A 9 -24.45 -6.42 -5.41
C PRO A 9 -24.28 -6.29 -6.94
N SER A 10 -23.09 -6.60 -7.42
CA SER A 10 -22.78 -6.58 -8.86
C SER A 10 -21.90 -7.78 -9.17
N ASP A 11 -22.17 -8.41 -10.32
CA ASP A 11 -21.36 -9.49 -10.89
C ASP A 11 -20.49 -8.99 -12.06
N LYS A 12 -20.55 -7.67 -12.33
CA LYS A 12 -19.82 -7.05 -13.44
C LYS A 12 -18.79 -6.03 -12.94
N PHE A 13 -17.52 -6.29 -13.28
CA PHE A 13 -16.41 -5.38 -13.09
C PHE A 13 -15.66 -5.19 -14.41
N ASP A 14 -15.67 -3.97 -14.93
CA ASP A 14 -14.93 -3.58 -16.13
C ASP A 14 -13.58 -2.99 -15.72
N PHE A 15 -12.50 -3.35 -16.41
CA PHE A 15 -11.18 -2.77 -16.16
C PHE A 15 -10.39 -2.59 -17.45
N ALA A 16 -9.52 -1.59 -17.45
CA ALA A 16 -8.54 -1.36 -18.51
C ALA A 16 -7.25 -0.80 -17.88
N SER A 17 -6.11 -1.19 -18.41
CA SER A 17 -4.82 -0.76 -17.93
C SER A 17 -3.87 -0.50 -19.07
N ALA A 18 -3.07 0.57 -18.96
CA ALA A 18 -1.99 0.89 -19.87
C ALA A 18 -0.78 1.37 -19.09
N SER A 19 0.42 0.92 -19.48
CA SER A 19 1.69 1.37 -18.92
C SER A 19 2.64 1.73 -20.01
N TYR A 20 3.49 2.76 -19.75
CA TYR A 20 4.50 3.18 -20.67
C TYR A 20 5.84 3.45 -19.96
N ASN A 21 6.89 2.82 -20.46
CA ASN A 21 8.26 2.99 -19.98
C ASN A 21 8.95 4.09 -20.80
N TRP A 22 9.05 5.30 -20.24
CA TRP A 22 9.71 6.44 -20.88
C TRP A 22 11.23 6.26 -20.95
N THR A 23 11.77 5.66 -19.90
CA THR A 23 13.18 5.31 -19.77
C THR A 23 13.30 4.01 -18.97
N LYS A 24 14.54 3.48 -18.80
CA LYS A 24 14.78 2.33 -17.89
C LYS A 24 14.38 2.59 -16.43
N GLY A 25 14.32 3.86 -16.04
CA GLY A 25 14.01 4.26 -14.67
C GLY A 25 12.67 5.00 -14.49
N LEU A 26 11.90 5.29 -15.56
CA LEU A 26 10.66 6.05 -15.47
C LEU A 26 9.52 5.31 -16.18
N THR A 27 8.50 4.96 -15.40
CA THR A 27 7.28 4.32 -15.89
C THR A 27 6.06 5.12 -15.42
N THR A 28 5.11 5.34 -16.31
CA THR A 28 3.78 5.82 -15.95
C THR A 28 2.74 4.77 -16.30
N SER A 29 1.67 4.70 -15.51
CA SER A 29 0.54 3.84 -15.81
C SER A 29 -0.79 4.54 -15.54
N TYR A 30 -1.79 4.13 -16.29
CA TYR A 30 -3.18 4.48 -16.09
C TYR A 30 -4.00 3.22 -15.95
N ASN A 31 -4.87 3.18 -14.94
CA ASN A 31 -5.77 2.08 -14.70
C ASN A 31 -7.19 2.63 -14.53
N TYR A 32 -8.13 2.00 -15.19
CA TYR A 32 -9.56 2.20 -15.02
C TYR A 32 -10.17 0.95 -14.38
N GLY A 33 -11.06 1.15 -13.42
CA GLY A 33 -11.89 0.10 -12.83
C GLY A 33 -13.32 0.60 -12.65
N GLY A 34 -14.29 -0.20 -13.04
CA GLY A 34 -15.71 0.13 -12.87
C GLY A 34 -16.48 -1.05 -12.29
N LEU A 35 -17.00 -0.90 -11.06
CA LEU A 35 -17.94 -1.83 -10.47
C LEU A 35 -19.34 -1.31 -10.75
N GLU A 36 -20.08 -2.03 -11.62
CA GLU A 36 -21.39 -1.62 -12.10
C GLU A 36 -22.35 -1.27 -10.95
N ASN A 37 -23.07 -0.14 -11.08
CA ASN A 37 -23.98 0.41 -10.07
C ASN A 37 -23.32 0.76 -8.71
N ASN A 38 -21.99 0.83 -8.65
CA ASN A 38 -21.26 1.15 -7.43
C ASN A 38 -20.30 2.32 -7.63
N TYR A 39 -19.22 2.14 -8.42
CA TYR A 39 -18.25 3.22 -8.64
C TYR A 39 -17.47 3.05 -9.95
N LYS A 40 -16.90 4.16 -10.42
CA LYS A 40 -15.87 4.22 -11.46
C LYS A 40 -14.62 4.83 -10.86
N GLN A 41 -13.46 4.26 -11.18
CA GLN A 41 -12.18 4.66 -10.59
C GLN A 41 -11.13 4.82 -11.67
N HIS A 42 -10.42 5.94 -11.62
CA HIS A 42 -9.30 6.27 -12.49
C HIS A 42 -8.05 6.40 -11.63
N ILE A 43 -7.01 5.67 -11.96
CA ILE A 43 -5.76 5.63 -11.20
C ILE A 43 -4.60 5.92 -12.13
N VAL A 44 -3.78 6.90 -11.76
CA VAL A 44 -2.52 7.24 -12.44
C VAL A 44 -1.38 6.99 -11.49
N THR A 45 -0.33 6.31 -11.96
CA THR A 45 0.89 6.11 -11.19
C THR A 45 2.11 6.58 -11.99
N LEU A 46 3.11 7.10 -11.27
CA LEU A 46 4.42 7.38 -11.79
C LEU A 46 5.46 6.72 -10.88
N LEU A 47 6.22 5.82 -11.46
CA LEU A 47 7.32 5.14 -10.79
C LEU A 47 8.63 5.63 -11.40
N HIS A 48 9.53 6.13 -10.56
CA HIS A 48 10.85 6.58 -10.98
C HIS A 48 11.92 5.93 -10.11
N SER A 49 13.02 5.52 -10.75
CA SER A 49 14.21 5.02 -10.08
C SER A 49 15.44 5.67 -10.70
N PHE A 50 16.21 6.34 -9.89
CA PHE A 50 17.42 7.05 -10.28
C PHE A 50 18.63 6.54 -9.52
N ALA A 51 19.63 6.02 -10.22
CA ALA A 51 20.89 5.61 -9.63
C ALA A 51 21.78 6.84 -9.38
N LEU A 52 22.25 6.99 -8.13
CA LEU A 52 23.21 8.02 -7.72
C LEU A 52 24.66 7.53 -7.79
N GLY A 53 24.85 6.22 -7.91
CA GLY A 53 26.14 5.54 -7.94
C GLY A 53 25.94 4.04 -7.95
N GLU A 54 27.01 3.26 -7.81
CA GLU A 54 26.96 1.79 -7.88
C GLU A 54 26.10 1.14 -6.81
N SER A 55 26.06 1.72 -5.59
CA SER A 55 25.31 1.18 -4.45
C SER A 55 24.20 2.10 -3.94
N GLN A 56 23.88 3.19 -4.66
CA GLN A 56 22.93 4.20 -4.21
C GLN A 56 21.85 4.47 -5.24
N SER A 57 20.60 4.59 -4.79
CA SER A 57 19.48 4.98 -5.66
C SER A 57 18.40 5.72 -4.89
N ILE A 58 17.65 6.55 -5.62
CA ILE A 58 16.40 7.14 -5.16
C ILE A 58 15.26 6.55 -5.97
N LYS A 59 14.21 6.13 -5.29
CA LYS A 59 12.96 5.69 -5.90
C LYS A 59 11.84 6.63 -5.51
N SER A 60 11.00 6.98 -6.47
CA SER A 60 9.81 7.81 -6.28
C SER A 60 8.59 7.04 -6.79
N ASP A 61 7.53 7.02 -6.01
CA ASP A 61 6.24 6.38 -6.32
C ASP A 61 5.15 7.42 -6.06
N LEU A 62 4.61 8.00 -7.13
CA LEU A 62 3.55 8.99 -7.06
C LEU A 62 2.26 8.38 -7.58
N ARG A 63 1.17 8.58 -6.85
CA ARG A 63 -0.13 8.01 -7.15
C ARG A 63 -1.24 9.05 -7.04
N TYR A 64 -2.13 9.02 -8.01
CA TYR A 64 -3.36 9.79 -8.02
C TYR A 64 -4.52 8.88 -8.38
N ALA A 65 -5.59 8.93 -7.60
CA ALA A 65 -6.81 8.21 -7.93
C ALA A 65 -8.03 9.11 -7.76
N ARG A 66 -8.97 9.00 -8.70
CA ARG A 66 -10.27 9.63 -8.64
C ARG A 66 -11.34 8.56 -8.70
N SER A 67 -12.17 8.47 -7.66
CA SER A 67 -13.30 7.56 -7.59
C SER A 67 -14.59 8.35 -7.64
N LEU A 68 -15.49 7.96 -8.53
CA LEU A 68 -16.75 8.62 -8.81
C LEU A 68 -17.91 7.62 -8.61
N LYS A 69 -19.06 8.13 -8.25
CA LYS A 69 -20.28 7.33 -8.17
C LYS A 69 -20.65 6.67 -9.48
N ASP A 70 -21.21 5.49 -9.39
CA ASP A 70 -22.00 4.85 -10.44
C ASP A 70 -23.34 4.38 -9.87
N GLY A 71 -24.42 4.48 -10.66
CA GLY A 71 -25.77 4.23 -10.14
C GLY A 71 -26.19 5.20 -9.03
N ASN A 72 -26.74 4.65 -7.94
CA ASN A 72 -27.30 5.43 -6.83
C ASN A 72 -26.35 5.62 -5.65
N THR A 73 -25.05 5.37 -5.83
CA THR A 73 -24.07 5.56 -4.76
C THR A 73 -23.72 7.03 -4.53
N ASN A 74 -23.08 7.30 -3.40
CA ASN A 74 -22.51 8.61 -3.08
C ASN A 74 -20.98 8.63 -3.22
N VAL A 75 -20.38 7.69 -3.93
CA VAL A 75 -18.93 7.63 -4.06
C VAL A 75 -18.38 8.92 -4.64
N ASP A 76 -17.50 9.55 -3.88
CA ASP A 76 -16.76 10.75 -4.23
C ASP A 76 -15.47 10.78 -3.42
N ASN A 77 -14.35 10.40 -4.06
CA ASN A 77 -13.05 10.35 -3.40
C ASN A 77 -11.94 10.73 -4.38
N THR A 78 -10.99 11.50 -3.90
CA THR A 78 -9.70 11.73 -4.54
C THR A 78 -8.61 11.28 -3.58
N ALA A 79 -7.76 10.36 -4.00
CA ALA A 79 -6.59 9.91 -3.25
C ALA A 79 -5.32 10.40 -3.94
N VAL A 80 -4.43 11.02 -3.17
CA VAL A 80 -3.09 11.44 -3.62
C VAL A 80 -2.07 10.81 -2.70
N GLY A 81 -1.04 10.19 -3.25
CA GLY A 81 0.04 9.57 -2.49
C GLY A 81 1.40 9.82 -3.13
N ALA A 82 2.40 9.98 -2.28
CA ALA A 82 3.80 10.07 -2.68
C ALA A 82 4.66 9.26 -1.72
N ARG A 83 5.57 8.44 -2.25
CA ARG A 83 6.59 7.72 -1.48
C ARG A 83 7.94 7.90 -2.11
N PHE A 84 8.93 8.24 -1.29
CA PHE A 84 10.32 8.34 -1.67
C PHE A 84 11.14 7.35 -0.86
N THR A 85 12.05 6.66 -1.52
CA THR A 85 12.96 5.70 -0.87
C THR A 85 14.39 5.96 -1.33
N TYR A 86 15.27 6.18 -0.38
CA TYR A 86 16.72 6.24 -0.60
C TYR A 86 17.33 4.91 -0.22
N ASN A 87 18.06 4.30 -1.15
CA ASN A 87 18.75 3.03 -0.93
C ASN A 87 20.27 3.26 -0.96
N ILE A 88 20.98 2.66 -0.02
CA ILE A 88 22.43 2.68 0.08
C ILE A 88 22.94 1.40 0.76
N SER A 89 23.83 0.64 0.10
CA SER A 89 24.56 -0.48 0.70
C SER A 89 23.67 -1.46 1.49
N GLY A 90 22.55 -1.88 0.91
CA GLY A 90 21.58 -2.78 1.54
C GLY A 90 20.53 -2.08 2.41
N HIS A 91 20.74 -0.83 2.82
CA HIS A 91 19.76 -0.04 3.56
C HIS A 91 18.75 0.63 2.63
N GLY A 92 17.49 0.67 3.05
CA GLY A 92 16.42 1.43 2.41
C GLY A 92 15.73 2.34 3.44
N PHE A 93 15.70 3.65 3.18
CA PHE A 93 15.03 4.65 4.00
C PHE A 93 13.87 5.24 3.22
N GLY A 94 12.66 4.99 3.67
CA GLY A 94 11.43 5.41 3.01
C GLY A 94 10.63 6.41 3.81
N VAL A 95 10.05 7.39 3.11
CA VAL A 95 9.02 8.29 3.66
C VAL A 95 7.86 8.33 2.68
N ALA A 96 6.63 8.40 3.20
CA ALA A 96 5.45 8.55 2.36
C ALA A 96 4.44 9.50 3.00
N TYR A 97 3.65 10.10 2.14
CA TYR A 97 2.48 10.90 2.49
C TYR A 97 1.30 10.50 1.61
N GLN A 98 0.11 10.44 2.21
CA GLN A 98 -1.13 10.12 1.53
C GLN A 98 -2.25 11.03 2.05
N LYS A 99 -3.12 11.48 1.15
CA LYS A 99 -4.29 12.29 1.49
C LYS A 99 -5.52 11.80 0.74
N MET A 100 -6.61 11.65 1.48
CA MET A 100 -7.96 11.47 0.96
C MET A 100 -8.69 12.82 0.93
N SER A 101 -9.51 13.03 -0.06
CA SER A 101 -10.41 14.20 -0.16
C SER A 101 -11.71 13.78 -0.81
N GLY A 102 -12.82 14.37 -0.38
CA GLY A 102 -14.15 14.06 -0.90
C GLY A 102 -15.09 13.50 0.17
N GLU A 103 -16.30 13.15 -0.23
CA GLU A 103 -17.35 12.76 0.70
C GLU A 103 -17.20 11.34 1.26
N THR A 104 -16.47 10.47 0.56
CA THR A 104 -16.32 9.06 0.95
C THR A 104 -14.86 8.65 1.08
N GLY A 105 -14.61 7.56 1.79
CA GLY A 105 -13.32 6.88 1.74
C GLY A 105 -13.03 6.31 0.35
N PHE A 106 -11.80 5.85 0.16
CA PHE A 106 -11.38 5.19 -1.08
C PHE A 106 -12.10 3.85 -1.24
N PRO A 107 -12.85 3.61 -2.33
CA PRO A 107 -13.54 2.36 -2.54
C PRO A 107 -12.56 1.25 -2.93
N HIS A 108 -12.69 0.10 -2.27
CA HIS A 108 -11.92 -1.10 -2.54
C HIS A 108 -12.82 -2.23 -3.02
N LEU A 109 -12.32 -3.02 -3.94
CA LEU A 109 -12.90 -4.34 -4.22
C LEU A 109 -12.23 -5.36 -3.28
N ALA A 110 -13.02 -6.07 -2.49
CA ALA A 110 -12.51 -7.05 -1.53
C ALA A 110 -11.61 -8.10 -2.21
N GLY A 111 -10.47 -8.40 -1.58
CA GLY A 111 -9.52 -9.40 -2.07
C GLY A 111 -8.54 -8.87 -3.13
N THR A 112 -8.54 -7.58 -3.44
CA THR A 112 -7.52 -6.95 -4.30
C THR A 112 -6.47 -6.24 -3.47
N ASP A 113 -5.25 -6.13 -4.01
CA ASP A 113 -4.20 -5.30 -3.42
C ASP A 113 -4.57 -3.81 -3.51
N SER A 114 -4.18 -3.06 -2.52
CA SER A 114 -4.42 -1.62 -2.50
C SER A 114 -3.50 -0.86 -3.44
N PHE A 115 -4.06 0.13 -4.14
CA PHE A 115 -3.30 1.10 -4.93
C PHE A 115 -2.72 2.24 -4.09
N LEU A 116 -2.94 2.25 -2.79
CA LEU A 116 -2.52 3.32 -1.90
C LEU A 116 -1.07 3.15 -1.45
N VAL A 117 -0.34 4.25 -1.24
CA VAL A 117 1.08 4.19 -0.81
C VAL A 117 1.23 3.75 0.63
N ASN A 118 0.22 4.02 1.48
CA ASN A 118 0.18 3.62 2.89
C ASN A 118 -0.59 2.31 3.12
N TYR A 119 -0.51 1.39 2.16
CA TYR A 119 -0.99 0.02 2.32
C TYR A 119 -0.27 -0.70 3.47
N VAL A 120 -1.01 -1.22 4.44
CA VAL A 120 -0.52 -1.83 5.67
C VAL A 120 -1.17 -3.19 5.93
N MET A 121 -0.95 -3.78 7.11
CA MET A 121 -1.38 -5.16 7.39
C MET A 121 -2.77 -5.24 8.03
N ILE A 122 -3.17 -4.27 8.85
CA ILE A 122 -4.39 -4.32 9.67
C ILE A 122 -5.35 -3.17 9.32
N SER A 123 -4.85 -1.92 9.31
CA SER A 123 -5.67 -0.75 8.95
C SER A 123 -6.25 -0.91 7.53
N PRO A 124 -7.46 -0.42 7.26
CA PRO A 124 -7.97 -0.31 5.89
C PRO A 124 -7.27 0.82 5.13
N ASP A 125 -5.94 0.80 5.12
CA ASP A 125 -5.02 1.60 4.30
C ASP A 125 -5.08 3.11 4.51
N PHE A 126 -5.52 3.56 5.71
CA PHE A 126 -5.64 5.00 5.99
C PHE A 126 -6.49 5.71 4.92
N ALA A 127 -7.62 5.09 4.58
CA ALA A 127 -8.43 5.44 3.42
C ALA A 127 -9.79 6.05 3.78
N ASN A 128 -9.97 6.52 5.01
CA ASN A 128 -11.18 7.21 5.43
C ASN A 128 -11.35 8.56 4.71
N PRO A 129 -12.57 9.12 4.60
CA PRO A 129 -12.77 10.45 4.05
C PRO A 129 -11.91 11.48 4.79
N GLU A 130 -11.32 12.43 4.06
CA GLU A 130 -10.48 13.55 4.54
C GLU A 130 -9.18 13.13 5.27
N GLU A 131 -8.93 11.85 5.44
CA GLU A 131 -7.75 11.34 6.16
C GLU A 131 -6.44 11.73 5.48
N ARG A 132 -5.47 12.09 6.33
CA ARG A 132 -4.09 12.37 5.95
C ARG A 132 -3.19 11.44 6.71
N SER A 133 -2.29 10.77 6.00
CA SER A 133 -1.36 9.83 6.64
C SER A 133 0.06 10.00 6.13
N TRP A 134 1.02 9.77 7.03
CA TRP A 134 2.43 9.74 6.69
C TRP A 134 3.06 8.43 7.14
N GLN A 135 4.14 8.04 6.48
CA GLN A 135 4.89 6.81 6.76
C GLN A 135 6.37 7.11 6.89
N ALA A 136 7.01 6.47 7.87
CA ALA A 136 8.46 6.26 7.90
C ALA A 136 8.72 4.76 7.78
N ARG A 137 9.68 4.37 6.94
CA ARG A 137 10.02 2.98 6.66
C ARG A 137 11.53 2.78 6.60
N TYR A 138 11.96 1.65 7.12
CA TYR A 138 13.34 1.18 7.02
C TYR A 138 13.36 -0.27 6.56
N ASP A 139 14.20 -0.56 5.58
CA ASP A 139 14.46 -1.89 5.05
C ASP A 139 15.97 -2.19 5.14
N TYR A 140 16.34 -3.44 5.37
CA TYR A 140 17.72 -3.89 5.30
C TYR A 140 17.82 -5.25 4.62
N ASP A 141 18.67 -5.31 3.60
CA ASP A 141 19.07 -6.55 2.92
C ASP A 141 20.44 -7.00 3.45
N PHE A 142 20.44 -8.08 4.20
CA PHE A 142 21.65 -8.63 4.82
C PHE A 142 22.61 -9.28 3.82
N ALA A 143 22.25 -9.40 2.55
CA ALA A 143 23.20 -9.79 1.49
C ALA A 143 24.40 -8.83 1.45
N ALA A 144 24.21 -7.57 1.80
CA ALA A 144 25.27 -6.56 1.91
C ALA A 144 26.37 -6.91 2.94
N VAL A 145 26.06 -7.78 3.90
CA VAL A 145 27.01 -8.26 4.92
C VAL A 145 27.24 -9.76 4.85
N GLY A 146 26.97 -10.39 3.69
CA GLY A 146 27.28 -11.80 3.43
C GLY A 146 26.21 -12.79 3.91
N LEU A 147 24.99 -12.35 4.23
CA LEU A 147 23.87 -13.19 4.62
C LEU A 147 22.72 -13.10 3.60
N PRO A 148 22.92 -13.61 2.36
CA PRO A 148 21.91 -13.51 1.31
C PRO A 148 20.63 -14.27 1.70
N GLY A 149 19.49 -13.70 1.34
CA GLY A 149 18.18 -14.24 1.65
C GLY A 149 17.58 -13.77 2.98
N LEU A 150 18.39 -13.20 3.88
CA LEU A 150 17.88 -12.57 5.10
C LEU A 150 17.54 -11.10 4.82
N SER A 151 16.34 -10.68 5.21
CA SER A 151 15.89 -9.29 5.10
C SER A 151 15.09 -8.87 6.34
N PHE A 152 15.13 -7.58 6.62
CA PHE A 152 14.40 -6.93 7.70
C PHE A 152 13.62 -5.74 7.13
N MET A 153 12.41 -5.51 7.63
CA MET A 153 11.62 -4.31 7.35
C MET A 153 10.92 -3.86 8.61
N THR A 154 10.91 -2.56 8.84
CA THR A 154 10.00 -1.95 9.81
C THR A 154 9.42 -0.67 9.23
N ARG A 155 8.14 -0.41 9.54
CA ARG A 155 7.48 0.84 9.15
C ARG A 155 6.51 1.28 10.22
N TYR A 156 6.32 2.58 10.29
CA TYR A 156 5.31 3.23 11.11
C TYR A 156 4.48 4.14 10.23
N VAL A 157 3.17 3.99 10.29
CA VAL A 157 2.21 4.83 9.57
C VAL A 157 1.28 5.46 10.59
N LYS A 158 1.00 6.75 10.43
CA LYS A 158 0.06 7.49 11.27
C LYS A 158 -0.88 8.30 10.41
N GLY A 159 -2.18 8.19 10.68
CA GLY A 159 -3.27 8.94 10.07
C GLY A 159 -3.98 9.84 11.08
N ASP A 160 -4.46 10.96 10.58
CA ASP A 160 -5.29 11.92 11.29
C ASP A 160 -6.34 12.54 10.35
N HIS A 161 -7.24 13.37 10.89
CA HIS A 161 -8.33 14.02 10.14
C HIS A 161 -9.32 13.02 9.48
N ALA A 162 -9.39 11.77 9.95
CA ALA A 162 -10.31 10.79 9.40
C ALA A 162 -11.77 11.13 9.77
N ASP A 163 -12.59 11.42 8.76
CA ASP A 163 -14.06 11.58 8.92
C ASP A 163 -14.77 10.23 8.84
N ALA A 164 -14.48 9.35 9.80
CA ALA A 164 -15.00 7.99 9.79
C ALA A 164 -16.48 7.94 10.21
N ALA A 165 -17.27 7.12 9.50
CA ALA A 165 -18.71 6.98 9.77
C ALA A 165 -19.05 6.39 11.15
N THR A 166 -18.08 5.74 11.79
CA THR A 166 -18.24 5.03 13.08
C THR A 166 -18.12 5.93 14.28
N ILE A 167 -17.56 7.15 14.13
CA ILE A 167 -17.30 8.07 15.24
C ILE A 167 -17.84 9.47 14.95
N ARG A 168 -18.05 10.28 16.00
CA ARG A 168 -18.52 11.67 15.89
C ARG A 168 -17.39 12.71 16.00
N SER A 169 -16.23 12.30 16.47
CA SER A 169 -15.02 13.13 16.59
C SER A 169 -14.09 12.86 15.41
N GLU A 170 -13.05 13.67 15.28
CA GLU A 170 -11.97 13.42 14.35
C GLU A 170 -11.31 12.06 14.63
N GLY A 171 -11.17 11.25 13.60
CA GLY A 171 -10.51 9.96 13.66
C GLY A 171 -8.99 10.09 13.57
N HIS A 172 -8.31 9.24 14.32
CA HIS A 172 -6.87 9.05 14.23
C HIS A 172 -6.52 7.58 14.40
N GLU A 173 -5.50 7.16 13.70
CA GLU A 173 -5.01 5.80 13.74
C GLU A 173 -3.50 5.74 13.48
N TRP A 174 -2.86 4.68 13.94
CA TRP A 174 -1.49 4.36 13.55
C TRP A 174 -1.26 2.87 13.52
N GLU A 175 -0.33 2.46 12.67
CA GLU A 175 0.09 1.08 12.56
C GLU A 175 1.60 0.98 12.45
N ARG A 176 2.20 0.09 13.25
CA ARG A 176 3.59 -0.33 13.12
C ARG A 176 3.63 -1.75 12.58
N ASN A 177 4.38 -1.96 11.51
CA ASN A 177 4.68 -3.29 11.01
C ASN A 177 6.17 -3.57 11.15
N THR A 178 6.52 -4.79 11.51
CA THR A 178 7.89 -5.30 11.51
C THR A 178 7.91 -6.68 10.87
N GLU A 179 8.87 -6.92 9.98
CA GLU A 179 9.00 -8.18 9.25
C GLU A 179 10.46 -8.62 9.23
N VAL A 180 10.67 -9.91 9.48
CA VAL A 180 11.94 -10.60 9.25
C VAL A 180 11.65 -11.76 8.32
N GLN A 181 12.42 -11.89 7.26
CA GLN A 181 12.29 -12.97 6.29
C GLN A 181 13.64 -13.59 5.99
N TYR A 182 13.66 -14.92 5.88
CA TYR A 182 14.80 -15.66 5.34
C TYR A 182 14.34 -16.57 4.21
N ILE A 183 15.02 -16.49 3.06
CA ILE A 183 14.83 -17.39 1.91
C ILE A 183 16.03 -18.32 1.86
N ILE A 184 15.78 -19.63 1.93
CA ILE A 184 16.85 -20.64 1.90
C ILE A 184 17.51 -20.64 0.52
N GLN A 185 18.84 -20.47 0.50
CA GLN A 185 19.61 -20.20 -0.72
C GLN A 185 20.08 -21.47 -1.44
N SER A 186 20.16 -22.63 -0.75
CA SER A 186 20.71 -23.87 -1.32
C SER A 186 20.12 -25.12 -0.67
N GLY A 187 20.43 -26.30 -1.21
CA GLY A 187 19.99 -27.60 -0.70
C GLY A 187 18.56 -27.95 -1.09
N ALA A 188 18.01 -28.99 -0.46
CA ALA A 188 16.69 -29.54 -0.78
C ALA A 188 15.54 -28.57 -0.51
N LEU A 189 15.71 -27.60 0.35
CA LEU A 189 14.73 -26.58 0.72
C LEU A 189 15.02 -25.21 0.06
N LYS A 190 15.84 -25.18 -0.98
CA LYS A 190 16.09 -23.94 -1.74
C LYS A 190 14.76 -23.30 -2.18
N ASN A 191 14.69 -21.98 -2.08
CA ASN A 191 13.52 -21.15 -2.38
C ASN A 191 12.34 -21.31 -1.38
N VAL A 192 12.51 -22.05 -0.30
CA VAL A 192 11.58 -21.96 0.82
C VAL A 192 11.85 -20.67 1.58
N GLY A 193 10.83 -19.87 1.77
CA GLY A 193 10.85 -18.63 2.57
C GLY A 193 10.19 -18.85 3.93
N ILE A 194 10.86 -18.39 4.97
CA ILE A 194 10.32 -18.32 6.33
C ILE A 194 10.23 -16.85 6.69
N ARG A 195 9.03 -16.38 7.06
CA ARG A 195 8.76 -14.99 7.37
C ARG A 195 7.99 -14.87 8.67
N TRP A 196 8.41 -13.95 9.49
CA TRP A 196 7.65 -13.50 10.65
C TRP A 196 7.22 -12.06 10.46
N ARG A 197 5.93 -11.81 10.65
CA ARG A 197 5.32 -10.48 10.62
C ARG A 197 4.71 -10.15 11.96
N ASN A 198 4.98 -8.95 12.45
CA ASN A 198 4.31 -8.35 13.59
C ASN A 198 3.64 -7.06 13.15
N ALA A 199 2.40 -6.85 13.57
CA ALA A 199 1.68 -5.61 13.42
C ALA A 199 1.08 -5.18 14.74
N ALA A 200 1.15 -3.88 15.05
CA ALA A 200 0.46 -3.25 16.15
C ALA A 200 -0.33 -2.07 15.61
N TYR A 201 -1.64 -2.10 15.76
CA TYR A 201 -2.59 -1.10 15.27
C TYR A 201 -3.33 -0.47 16.44
N ARG A 202 -3.43 0.86 16.47
CA ARG A 202 -4.13 1.64 17.49
C ARG A 202 -4.96 2.74 16.84
N THR A 203 -6.19 2.92 17.34
CA THR A 203 -7.15 3.80 16.68
C THR A 203 -8.29 4.20 17.62
N ASN A 204 -8.90 5.34 17.37
CA ASN A 204 -10.19 5.69 17.97
C ASN A 204 -11.39 5.42 17.02
N ILE A 205 -11.14 4.87 15.82
CA ILE A 205 -12.17 4.64 14.79
C ILE A 205 -12.83 3.27 14.98
N THR A 206 -12.02 2.26 15.32
CA THR A 206 -12.44 0.87 15.50
C THR A 206 -11.78 0.30 16.76
N ARG A 207 -11.25 -0.89 16.73
CA ARG A 207 -10.58 -1.53 17.87
C ARG A 207 -9.08 -1.63 17.67
N ASP A 208 -8.33 -1.51 18.73
CA ASP A 208 -6.91 -1.84 18.78
C ASP A 208 -6.67 -3.31 18.45
N THR A 209 -5.62 -3.59 17.70
CA THR A 209 -5.31 -4.96 17.26
C THR A 209 -3.80 -5.18 17.25
N ASP A 210 -3.36 -6.32 17.77
CA ASP A 210 -2.00 -6.81 17.62
C ASP A 210 -2.01 -8.14 16.88
N GLU A 211 -1.06 -8.33 15.98
CA GLU A 211 -1.00 -9.51 15.15
C GLU A 211 0.43 -10.03 14.99
N ASN A 212 0.58 -11.37 15.07
CA ASN A 212 1.81 -12.08 14.73
C ASN A 212 1.50 -13.17 13.72
N ARG A 213 2.18 -13.12 12.55
CA ARG A 213 2.00 -14.09 11.47
C ARG A 213 3.32 -14.78 11.13
N PRO A 214 3.53 -16.05 11.54
CA PRO A 214 4.52 -16.90 10.89
C PRO A 214 3.99 -17.33 9.51
N ILE A 215 4.81 -17.19 8.48
CA ILE A 215 4.45 -17.51 7.10
C ILE A 215 5.58 -18.38 6.51
N VAL A 216 5.20 -19.52 5.93
CA VAL A 216 6.10 -20.35 5.12
C VAL A 216 5.62 -20.28 3.69
N SER A 217 6.54 -20.02 2.77
CA SER A 217 6.26 -19.90 1.33
C SER A 217 7.28 -20.71 0.53
N TYR A 218 6.89 -21.14 -0.65
CA TYR A 218 7.79 -21.76 -1.62
C TYR A 218 7.54 -21.15 -3.00
N THR A 219 8.61 -20.66 -3.61
CA THR A 219 8.58 -20.15 -4.98
C THR A 219 9.33 -21.12 -5.89
N PRO A 220 8.62 -21.94 -6.71
CA PRO A 220 9.30 -22.87 -7.62
C PRO A 220 10.14 -22.07 -8.65
N PRO A 221 11.27 -22.63 -9.14
CA PRO A 221 11.99 -22.03 -10.23
C PRO A 221 11.09 -21.97 -11.49
N PRO A 222 11.24 -20.98 -12.35
CA PRO A 222 10.56 -20.97 -13.63
C PRO A 222 10.98 -22.20 -14.44
N TRP A 223 10.03 -22.74 -15.19
CA TRP A 223 10.21 -23.89 -16.11
C TRP A 223 11.22 -23.57 -17.21
#